data_a45fcec12c93669e260b2c9e283a6a61
#
_entry.id   a45fcec12c93669e260b2c9e283a6a61
#
_cell.length_a   1.000
_cell.length_b   1.000
_cell.length_c   1.000
_cell.angle_alpha   90.00
_cell.angle_beta   90.00
_cell.angle_gamma   90.00
#
_symmetry.space_group_name_H-M   'P 1'
#
loop_
_entity.id
_entity.type
_entity.pdbx_description
1 polymer ?
#
loop_
_entity_poly.entity_id
_entity_poly.type
_entity_poly.pdbx_seq_one_letter_code
_entity_poly.pdbx_strand_id
1 'polypeptide(L)'
;MPVVTKLTSQKQKDFVNLYVDDEFYCGLSLNQVASWRLHKGSELTHDQLDRLRSEARVSKAYNLAIRYLGLRIHSSQEVIEYLRRKEFEDVSIVVVERLKREGYLQDENFALRWSAMRQQMLWSPRAIQDELSRKGISKDVIDDCIRGIDTREAIIELIAKKSRNQAIDREKMMRYLVGRGFSYSDIKPCLDDSGSK
;
A
#
# COMPACT_ATOMS: atom_id res chain seq x y z
N MET A 1 -29.75 -15.79 27.87
CA MET A 1 -29.00 -14.85 27.01
C MET A 1 -27.56 -14.85 27.51
N PRO A 2 -26.57 -14.83 26.65
CA PRO A 2 -25.17 -14.69 27.07
C PRO A 2 -24.95 -13.41 27.87
N VAL A 3 -24.13 -13.46 28.91
CA VAL A 3 -23.90 -12.37 29.85
C VAL A 3 -22.43 -11.93 29.82
N VAL A 4 -22.20 -10.63 29.77
CA VAL A 4 -20.85 -10.07 29.91
C VAL A 4 -20.38 -10.26 31.36
N THR A 5 -19.41 -11.13 31.57
CA THR A 5 -18.90 -11.45 32.91
C THR A 5 -17.70 -10.59 33.31
N LYS A 6 -16.88 -10.15 32.32
CA LYS A 6 -15.67 -9.39 32.60
C LYS A 6 -15.23 -8.53 31.41
N LEU A 7 -14.67 -7.35 31.72
CA LEU A 7 -13.95 -6.46 30.81
C LEU A 7 -12.58 -6.18 31.41
N THR A 8 -11.47 -6.49 30.70
CA THR A 8 -10.10 -6.28 31.18
C THR A 8 -9.28 -5.46 30.21
N SER A 9 -8.53 -4.50 30.70
CA SER A 9 -7.62 -3.71 29.87
C SER A 9 -6.55 -4.60 29.22
N GLN A 10 -6.22 -4.30 27.97
CA GLN A 10 -5.07 -4.88 27.29
C GLN A 10 -3.80 -4.06 27.57
N LYS A 11 -2.61 -4.61 27.26
CA LYS A 11 -1.35 -3.84 27.27
C LYS A 11 -1.43 -2.56 26.45
N GLN A 12 -2.22 -2.57 25.41
CA GLN A 12 -2.55 -1.44 24.57
C GLN A 12 -3.76 -0.72 25.20
N LYS A 13 -3.53 0.48 25.77
CA LYS A 13 -4.50 1.21 26.62
C LYS A 13 -5.87 1.48 25.97
N ASP A 14 -5.95 1.43 24.62
CA ASP A 14 -7.19 1.72 23.89
C ASP A 14 -8.06 0.48 23.63
N PHE A 15 -7.67 -0.68 24.16
CA PHE A 15 -8.36 -1.95 23.95
C PHE A 15 -8.64 -2.68 25.25
N VAL A 16 -9.75 -3.40 25.26
CA VAL A 16 -10.20 -4.26 26.37
C VAL A 16 -10.52 -5.66 25.85
N ASN A 17 -10.32 -6.66 26.68
CA ASN A 17 -10.80 -8.02 26.43
C ASN A 17 -12.23 -8.15 26.98
N LEU A 18 -13.13 -8.61 26.15
CA LEU A 18 -14.49 -8.97 26.51
C LEU A 18 -14.56 -10.45 26.86
N TYR A 19 -15.16 -10.76 27.99
CA TYR A 19 -15.51 -12.11 28.42
C TYR A 19 -17.03 -12.25 28.52
N VAL A 20 -17.55 -13.31 27.97
CA VAL A 20 -18.98 -13.66 27.97
C VAL A 20 -19.09 -15.05 28.57
N ASP A 21 -19.97 -15.23 29.56
CA ASP A 21 -20.15 -16.48 30.30
C ASP A 21 -18.81 -17.09 30.79
N ASP A 22 -17.91 -16.21 31.30
CA ASP A 22 -16.56 -16.47 31.79
C ASP A 22 -15.52 -16.91 30.74
N GLU A 23 -15.88 -16.98 29.46
CA GLU A 23 -14.96 -17.28 28.38
C GLU A 23 -14.53 -16.01 27.62
N PHE A 24 -13.26 -15.99 27.17
CA PHE A 24 -12.76 -14.91 26.31
C PHE A 24 -13.52 -14.90 24.98
N TYR A 25 -14.16 -13.79 24.66
CA TYR A 25 -14.93 -13.66 23.43
C TYR A 25 -14.18 -12.89 22.33
N CYS A 26 -13.79 -11.64 22.58
CA CYS A 26 -13.02 -10.82 21.62
C CYS A 26 -12.33 -9.62 22.30
N GLY A 27 -11.44 -8.96 21.56
CA GLY A 27 -10.87 -7.67 21.97
C GLY A 27 -11.65 -6.51 21.34
N LEU A 28 -12.06 -5.54 22.14
CA LEU A 28 -12.80 -4.35 21.72
C LEU A 28 -11.99 -3.09 21.93
N SER A 29 -12.22 -2.06 21.09
CA SER A 29 -11.77 -0.70 21.42
C SER A 29 -12.64 -0.08 22.51
N LEU A 30 -12.09 0.88 23.24
CA LEU A 30 -12.88 1.65 24.24
C LEU A 30 -14.10 2.33 23.63
N ASN A 31 -13.97 2.82 22.37
CA ASN A 31 -15.09 3.41 21.68
C ASN A 31 -16.23 2.41 21.43
N GLN A 32 -15.92 1.15 21.12
CA GLN A 32 -16.92 0.10 20.96
C GLN A 32 -17.59 -0.25 22.29
N VAL A 33 -16.82 -0.33 23.38
CA VAL A 33 -17.40 -0.54 24.71
C VAL A 33 -18.38 0.58 25.07
N ALA A 34 -18.02 1.83 24.78
CA ALA A 34 -18.88 2.98 25.02
C ALA A 34 -20.11 2.99 24.11
N SER A 35 -19.96 2.77 22.80
CA SER A 35 -21.06 2.79 21.82
C SER A 35 -22.09 1.70 22.08
N TRP A 36 -21.65 0.52 22.49
CA TRP A 36 -22.51 -0.61 22.86
C TRP A 36 -22.96 -0.56 24.33
N ARG A 37 -22.49 0.44 25.11
CA ARG A 37 -22.75 0.60 26.54
C ARG A 37 -22.51 -0.67 27.34
N LEU A 38 -21.41 -1.37 27.02
CA LEU A 38 -21.06 -2.64 27.63
C LEU A 38 -20.52 -2.45 29.04
N HIS A 39 -21.06 -3.22 29.97
CA HIS A 39 -20.59 -3.33 31.36
C HIS A 39 -20.73 -4.77 31.84
N LYS A 40 -20.13 -5.09 32.97
CA LYS A 40 -20.33 -6.38 33.62
C LYS A 40 -21.82 -6.55 33.95
N GLY A 41 -22.41 -7.69 33.53
CA GLY A 41 -23.83 -7.98 33.66
C GLY A 41 -24.67 -7.58 32.44
N SER A 42 -24.10 -6.95 31.38
CA SER A 42 -24.82 -6.72 30.12
C SER A 42 -25.24 -8.05 29.51
N GLU A 43 -26.52 -8.18 29.17
CA GLU A 43 -27.05 -9.32 28.43
C GLU A 43 -27.05 -9.00 26.94
N LEU A 44 -26.58 -9.94 26.11
CA LEU A 44 -26.50 -9.80 24.65
C LEU A 44 -27.15 -11.02 23.98
N THR A 45 -27.81 -10.80 22.86
CA THR A 45 -28.26 -11.91 22.02
C THR A 45 -27.06 -12.47 21.23
N HIS A 46 -27.19 -13.69 20.70
CA HIS A 46 -26.15 -14.27 19.82
C HIS A 46 -25.89 -13.39 18.61
N ASP A 47 -26.92 -12.86 17.96
CA ASP A 47 -26.78 -11.94 16.82
C ASP A 47 -26.02 -10.65 17.20
N GLN A 48 -26.25 -10.12 18.39
CA GLN A 48 -25.52 -8.95 18.91
C GLN A 48 -24.03 -9.27 19.16
N LEU A 49 -23.75 -10.44 19.69
CA LEU A 49 -22.38 -10.91 19.89
C LEU A 49 -21.65 -11.09 18.56
N ASP A 50 -22.27 -11.68 17.55
CA ASP A 50 -21.68 -11.88 16.23
C ASP A 50 -21.39 -10.54 15.54
N ARG A 51 -22.34 -9.58 15.62
CA ARG A 51 -22.10 -8.20 15.14
C ARG A 51 -20.96 -7.54 15.86
N LEU A 52 -20.91 -7.61 17.17
CA LEU A 52 -19.86 -7.02 18.00
C LEU A 52 -18.49 -7.60 17.65
N ARG A 53 -18.41 -8.93 17.44
CA ARG A 53 -17.19 -9.62 17.02
C ARG A 53 -16.72 -9.18 15.64
N SER A 54 -17.66 -9.03 14.69
CA SER A 54 -17.36 -8.56 13.35
C SER A 54 -16.85 -7.11 13.38
N GLU A 55 -17.52 -6.22 14.10
CA GLU A 55 -17.08 -4.82 14.28
C GLU A 55 -15.70 -4.74 14.96
N ALA A 56 -15.46 -5.56 15.96
CA ALA A 56 -14.16 -5.64 16.65
C ALA A 56 -13.04 -6.07 15.70
N ARG A 57 -13.32 -7.02 14.81
CA ARG A 57 -12.39 -7.49 13.81
C ARG A 57 -12.02 -6.38 12.81
N VAL A 58 -13.01 -5.66 12.29
CA VAL A 58 -12.80 -4.49 11.42
C VAL A 58 -12.00 -3.41 12.13
N SER A 59 -12.35 -3.08 13.38
CA SER A 59 -11.65 -2.07 14.19
C SER A 59 -10.17 -2.42 14.41
N LYS A 60 -9.86 -3.68 14.70
CA LYS A 60 -8.49 -4.17 14.87
C LYS A 60 -7.70 -4.09 13.57
N ALA A 61 -8.28 -4.53 12.45
CA ALA A 61 -7.67 -4.45 11.13
C ALA A 61 -7.41 -2.99 10.71
N TYR A 62 -8.38 -2.11 10.95
CA TYR A 62 -8.25 -0.68 10.68
C TYR A 62 -7.06 -0.05 11.44
N ASN A 63 -6.93 -0.32 12.75
CA ASN A 63 -5.81 0.20 13.54
C ASN A 63 -4.44 -0.34 13.08
N LEU A 64 -4.38 -1.59 12.61
CA LEU A 64 -3.18 -2.15 12.00
C LEU A 64 -2.84 -1.42 10.69
N ALA A 65 -3.83 -1.15 9.85
CA ALA A 65 -3.65 -0.43 8.60
C ALA A 65 -3.21 1.02 8.82
N ILE A 66 -3.80 1.75 9.76
CA ILE A 66 -3.37 3.13 10.12
C ILE A 66 -1.90 3.16 10.54
N ARG A 67 -1.44 2.22 11.36
CA ARG A 67 -0.03 2.13 11.74
C ARG A 67 0.87 1.82 10.55
N TYR A 68 0.42 0.97 9.65
CA TYR A 68 1.16 0.63 8.44
C TYR A 68 1.29 1.84 7.50
N LEU A 69 0.21 2.62 7.34
CA LEU A 69 0.22 3.87 6.58
C LEU A 69 1.13 4.94 7.18
N GLY A 70 1.35 4.93 8.49
CA GLY A 70 2.27 5.85 9.15
C GLY A 70 3.76 5.65 8.81
N LEU A 71 4.15 4.54 8.20
CA LEU A 71 5.54 4.24 7.85
C LEU A 71 5.99 4.93 6.55
N ARG A 72 5.12 4.96 5.54
CA ARG A 72 5.30 5.60 4.23
C ARG A 72 3.96 5.67 3.51
N ILE A 73 3.94 6.29 2.35
CA ILE A 73 2.77 6.19 1.45
C ILE A 73 2.62 4.75 0.92
N HIS A 74 1.39 4.28 0.82
CA HIS A 74 1.04 2.94 0.34
C HIS A 74 -0.11 3.00 -0.65
N SER A 75 -0.16 2.04 -1.59
CA SER A 75 -1.34 1.83 -2.41
C SER A 75 -2.40 1.00 -1.67
N SER A 76 -3.64 1.05 -2.16
CA SER A 76 -4.74 0.22 -1.65
C SER A 76 -4.39 -1.26 -1.67
N GLN A 77 -3.77 -1.72 -2.75
CA GLN A 77 -3.34 -3.12 -2.90
C GLN A 77 -2.30 -3.52 -1.84
N GLU A 78 -1.32 -2.65 -1.54
CA GLU A 78 -0.33 -2.90 -0.49
C GLU A 78 -0.97 -3.04 0.90
N VAL A 79 -2.02 -2.26 1.19
CA VAL A 79 -2.77 -2.37 2.46
C VAL A 79 -3.55 -3.67 2.51
N ILE A 80 -4.23 -4.07 1.42
CA ILE A 80 -4.93 -5.36 1.34
C ILE A 80 -3.97 -6.52 1.59
N GLU A 81 -2.82 -6.53 0.93
CA GLU A 81 -1.79 -7.57 1.09
C GLU A 81 -1.20 -7.59 2.51
N TYR A 82 -1.01 -6.41 3.11
CA TYR A 82 -0.59 -6.33 4.51
C TYR A 82 -1.61 -6.94 5.45
N LEU A 83 -2.91 -6.60 5.29
CA LEU A 83 -3.98 -7.14 6.12
C LEU A 83 -4.17 -8.64 5.92
N ARG A 84 -4.03 -9.15 4.68
CA ARG A 84 -4.04 -10.59 4.39
C ARG A 84 -2.94 -11.33 5.16
N ARG A 85 -1.71 -10.81 5.15
CA ARG A 85 -0.59 -11.38 5.92
C ARG A 85 -0.80 -11.34 7.44
N LYS A 86 -1.73 -10.49 7.90
CA LYS A 86 -2.13 -10.36 9.31
C LYS A 86 -3.42 -11.14 9.63
N GLU A 87 -3.87 -11.98 8.70
CA GLU A 87 -5.08 -12.82 8.85
C GLU A 87 -6.39 -12.01 8.93
N PHE A 88 -6.44 -10.83 8.28
CA PHE A 88 -7.61 -9.96 8.17
C PHE A 88 -8.10 -9.81 6.73
N GLU A 89 -7.95 -10.85 5.90
CA GLU A 89 -8.36 -10.82 4.48
C GLU A 89 -9.86 -10.56 4.33
N ASP A 90 -10.67 -11.20 5.15
CA ASP A 90 -12.14 -11.13 5.18
C ASP A 90 -12.68 -9.70 5.37
N VAL A 91 -11.95 -8.83 6.05
CA VAL A 91 -12.35 -7.44 6.33
C VAL A 91 -11.49 -6.40 5.60
N SER A 92 -10.50 -6.84 4.82
CA SER A 92 -9.51 -5.96 4.20
C SER A 92 -10.13 -4.91 3.27
N ILE A 93 -11.12 -5.31 2.45
CA ILE A 93 -11.82 -4.41 1.53
C ILE A 93 -12.60 -3.34 2.29
N VAL A 94 -13.36 -3.73 3.31
CA VAL A 94 -14.15 -2.79 4.15
C VAL A 94 -13.23 -1.77 4.82
N VAL A 95 -12.07 -2.22 5.29
CA VAL A 95 -11.06 -1.34 5.91
C VAL A 95 -10.46 -0.37 4.88
N VAL A 96 -10.09 -0.84 3.69
CA VAL A 96 -9.53 0.00 2.63
C VAL A 96 -10.54 1.05 2.17
N GLU A 97 -11.80 0.69 1.94
CA GLU A 97 -12.86 1.64 1.58
C GLU A 97 -13.07 2.70 2.65
N ARG A 98 -13.01 2.32 3.92
CA ARG A 98 -13.07 3.26 5.03
C ARG A 98 -11.89 4.22 5.03
N LEU A 99 -10.66 3.73 4.84
CA LEU A 99 -9.45 4.54 4.77
C LEU A 99 -9.47 5.52 3.60
N LYS A 100 -10.01 5.11 2.45
CA LYS A 100 -10.23 5.99 1.28
C LYS A 100 -11.22 7.11 1.60
N ARG A 101 -12.37 6.77 2.14
CA ARG A 101 -13.40 7.75 2.51
C ARG A 101 -12.91 8.75 3.55
N GLU A 102 -12.08 8.34 4.47
CA GLU A 102 -11.47 9.19 5.49
C GLU A 102 -10.23 9.96 4.99
N GLY A 103 -9.81 9.75 3.73
CA GLY A 103 -8.70 10.46 3.10
C GLY A 103 -7.30 9.98 3.48
N TYR A 104 -7.18 8.89 4.24
CA TYR A 104 -5.89 8.30 4.61
C TYR A 104 -5.23 7.52 3.48
N LEU A 105 -6.01 7.12 2.46
CA LEU A 105 -5.55 6.30 1.36
C LEU A 105 -6.04 6.89 0.03
N GLN A 106 -5.11 7.22 -0.86
CA GLN A 106 -5.37 7.84 -2.15
C GLN A 106 -4.41 7.25 -3.19
N ASP A 107 -4.91 6.37 -4.05
CA ASP A 107 -4.11 5.66 -5.05
C ASP A 107 -3.51 6.61 -6.09
N GLU A 108 -4.22 7.69 -6.44
CA GLU A 108 -3.75 8.72 -7.37
C GLU A 108 -2.52 9.47 -6.82
N ASN A 109 -2.57 9.89 -5.56
CA ASN A 109 -1.44 10.54 -4.88
C ASN A 109 -0.25 9.60 -4.74
N PHE A 110 -0.52 8.33 -4.44
CA PHE A 110 0.52 7.30 -4.40
C PHE A 110 1.20 7.18 -5.77
N ALA A 111 0.42 7.04 -6.85
CA ALA A 111 0.93 6.88 -8.21
C ALA A 111 1.77 8.08 -8.66
N LEU A 112 1.30 9.30 -8.42
CA LEU A 112 2.02 10.54 -8.74
C LEU A 112 3.39 10.60 -8.04
N ARG A 113 3.43 10.33 -6.74
CA ARG A 113 4.69 10.35 -5.98
C ARG A 113 5.63 9.22 -6.37
N TRP A 114 5.08 8.04 -6.63
CA TRP A 114 5.88 6.88 -7.08
C TRP A 114 6.49 7.13 -8.44
N SER A 115 5.70 7.60 -9.41
CA SER A 115 6.18 7.91 -10.77
C SER A 115 7.24 9.01 -10.74
N ALA A 116 7.03 10.10 -9.99
CA ALA A 116 7.99 11.18 -9.86
C ALA A 116 9.34 10.70 -9.29
N MET A 117 9.31 9.85 -8.26
CA MET A 117 10.52 9.23 -7.71
C MET A 117 11.25 8.37 -8.75
N ARG A 118 10.51 7.57 -9.53
CA ARG A 118 11.10 6.71 -10.57
C ARG A 118 11.65 7.52 -11.75
N GLN A 119 10.99 8.61 -12.13
CA GLN A 119 11.48 9.55 -13.13
C GLN A 119 12.82 10.17 -12.70
N GLN A 120 12.94 10.64 -11.46
CA GLN A 120 14.21 11.16 -10.93
C GLN A 120 15.33 10.12 -10.95
N MET A 121 14.98 8.84 -10.87
CA MET A 121 15.90 7.72 -11.00
C MET A 121 16.14 7.32 -12.47
N LEU A 122 15.56 8.01 -13.43
CA LEU A 122 15.64 7.75 -14.87
C LEU A 122 15.18 6.32 -15.25
N TRP A 123 14.04 5.90 -14.68
CA TRP A 123 13.36 4.68 -15.12
C TRP A 123 12.49 4.97 -16.35
N SER A 124 12.34 3.97 -17.23
CA SER A 124 11.50 4.11 -18.41
C SER A 124 10.01 4.21 -18.04
N PRO A 125 9.16 4.86 -18.88
CA PRO A 125 7.72 4.87 -18.70
C PRO A 125 7.13 3.47 -18.54
N ARG A 126 7.61 2.52 -19.35
CA ARG A 126 7.18 1.12 -19.30
C ARG A 126 7.47 0.46 -17.95
N ALA A 127 8.66 0.65 -17.39
CA ALA A 127 9.00 0.09 -16.09
C ALA A 127 8.16 0.72 -14.96
N ILE A 128 7.87 2.03 -15.05
CA ILE A 128 6.97 2.72 -14.11
C ILE A 128 5.55 2.15 -14.22
N GLN A 129 5.05 1.96 -15.43
CA GLN A 129 3.74 1.35 -15.70
C GLN A 129 3.63 -0.05 -15.08
N ASP A 130 4.64 -0.91 -15.32
CA ASP A 130 4.67 -2.28 -14.79
C ASP A 130 4.69 -2.30 -13.26
N GLU A 131 5.42 -1.38 -12.63
CA GLU A 131 5.45 -1.27 -11.17
C GLU A 131 4.11 -0.78 -10.60
N LEU A 132 3.51 0.26 -11.16
CA LEU A 132 2.23 0.81 -10.71
C LEU A 132 1.09 -0.20 -10.92
N SER A 133 1.10 -0.94 -12.03
CA SER A 133 0.12 -2.01 -12.30
C SER A 133 0.20 -3.11 -11.23
N ARG A 134 1.41 -3.56 -10.86
CA ARG A 134 1.60 -4.53 -9.77
C ARG A 134 1.16 -4.01 -8.40
N LYS A 135 1.11 -2.69 -8.23
CA LYS A 135 0.61 -2.02 -7.01
C LYS A 135 -0.89 -1.76 -7.06
N GLY A 136 -1.60 -2.27 -8.07
CA GLY A 136 -3.05 -2.20 -8.19
C GLY A 136 -3.57 -0.84 -8.62
N ILE A 137 -2.73 0.01 -9.22
CA ILE A 137 -3.16 1.31 -9.74
C ILE A 137 -3.91 1.11 -11.05
N SER A 138 -4.99 1.87 -11.25
CA SER A 138 -5.79 1.80 -12.46
C SER A 138 -5.02 2.33 -13.69
N LYS A 139 -5.36 1.79 -14.85
CA LYS A 139 -4.68 2.13 -16.10
C LYS A 139 -4.75 3.64 -16.40
N ASP A 140 -5.90 4.27 -16.20
CA ASP A 140 -6.08 5.68 -16.50
C ASP A 140 -5.15 6.56 -15.65
N VAL A 141 -5.02 6.26 -14.37
CA VAL A 141 -4.10 6.95 -13.46
C VAL A 141 -2.64 6.72 -13.86
N ILE A 142 -2.30 5.49 -14.28
CA ILE A 142 -0.95 5.17 -14.77
C ILE A 142 -0.64 5.97 -16.03
N ASP A 143 -1.53 5.97 -17.02
CA ASP A 143 -1.36 6.67 -18.29
C ASP A 143 -1.16 8.18 -18.08
N ASP A 144 -1.88 8.77 -17.11
CA ASP A 144 -1.67 10.17 -16.71
C ASP A 144 -0.30 10.40 -16.05
N CYS A 145 0.15 9.48 -15.22
CA CYS A 145 1.45 9.59 -14.53
C CYS A 145 2.66 9.48 -15.45
N ILE A 146 2.55 8.72 -16.56
CA ILE A 146 3.67 8.50 -17.51
C ILE A 146 3.60 9.40 -18.73
N ARG A 147 2.50 10.14 -18.92
CA ARG A 147 2.30 11.06 -20.04
C ARG A 147 3.38 12.15 -20.01
N GLY A 148 4.06 12.34 -21.14
CA GLY A 148 5.06 13.39 -21.30
C GLY A 148 6.44 13.06 -20.73
N ILE A 149 6.70 11.84 -20.30
CA ILE A 149 8.07 11.44 -19.94
C ILE A 149 8.90 11.31 -21.22
N ASP A 150 9.95 12.13 -21.35
CA ASP A 150 10.87 12.04 -22.48
C ASP A 150 11.85 10.86 -22.29
N THR A 151 11.54 9.78 -23.01
CA THR A 151 12.35 8.55 -23.00
C THR A 151 13.76 8.78 -23.53
N ARG A 152 13.91 9.60 -24.58
CA ARG A 152 15.21 9.88 -25.23
C ARG A 152 16.12 10.67 -24.28
N GLU A 153 15.59 11.72 -23.66
CA GLU A 153 16.32 12.53 -22.70
C GLU A 153 16.83 11.69 -21.52
N ALA A 154 15.97 10.83 -20.95
CA ALA A 154 16.35 9.92 -19.87
C ALA A 154 17.49 8.95 -20.27
N ILE A 155 17.45 8.41 -21.50
CA ILE A 155 18.52 7.53 -22.00
C ILE A 155 19.83 8.30 -22.15
N ILE A 156 19.80 9.49 -22.78
CA ILE A 156 21.00 10.32 -22.98
C ILE A 156 21.63 10.68 -21.63
N GLU A 157 20.82 11.08 -20.65
CA GLU A 157 21.32 11.40 -19.30
C GLU A 157 21.94 10.21 -18.61
N LEU A 158 21.35 9.00 -18.75
CA LEU A 158 21.92 7.76 -18.20
C LEU A 158 23.26 7.40 -18.85
N ILE A 159 23.36 7.54 -20.19
CA ILE A 159 24.61 7.34 -20.93
C ILE A 159 25.66 8.32 -20.41
N ALA A 160 25.34 9.61 -20.34
CA ALA A 160 26.25 10.65 -19.87
C ALA A 160 26.73 10.41 -18.43
N LYS A 161 25.82 10.01 -17.52
CA LYS A 161 26.17 9.69 -16.12
C LYS A 161 27.15 8.51 -16.03
N LYS A 162 26.97 7.49 -16.85
CA LYS A 162 27.81 6.27 -16.84
C LYS A 162 29.15 6.45 -17.56
N SER A 163 29.22 7.31 -18.60
CA SER A 163 30.43 7.57 -19.37
C SER A 163 31.43 8.51 -18.69
N ARG A 164 31.02 9.18 -17.61
CA ARG A 164 31.90 10.17 -16.91
C ARG A 164 33.27 9.58 -16.45
N ASN A 165 33.32 8.28 -16.14
CA ASN A 165 34.46 7.65 -15.51
C ASN A 165 35.13 6.55 -16.34
N GLN A 166 34.57 6.13 -17.47
CA GLN A 166 35.08 5.03 -18.29
C GLN A 166 34.57 5.09 -19.72
N ALA A 167 35.39 4.57 -20.69
CA ALA A 167 34.91 4.32 -22.05
C ALA A 167 33.66 3.40 -22.02
N ILE A 168 32.66 3.76 -22.81
CA ILE A 168 31.39 3.03 -22.84
C ILE A 168 31.56 1.72 -23.57
N ASP A 169 31.49 0.59 -22.84
CA ASP A 169 31.19 -0.69 -23.46
C ASP A 169 29.71 -0.69 -23.90
N ARG A 170 29.52 -0.65 -25.22
CA ARG A 170 28.21 -0.52 -25.85
C ARG A 170 27.23 -1.64 -25.45
N GLU A 171 27.74 -2.88 -25.35
CA GLU A 171 26.88 -4.01 -24.96
C GLU A 171 26.47 -3.96 -23.48
N LYS A 172 27.40 -3.56 -22.62
CA LYS A 172 27.07 -3.37 -21.19
C LYS A 172 26.07 -2.24 -20.99
N MET A 173 26.22 -1.14 -21.75
CA MET A 173 25.28 -0.03 -21.69
C MET A 173 23.90 -0.45 -22.20
N MET A 174 23.81 -1.18 -23.31
CA MET A 174 22.56 -1.71 -23.82
C MET A 174 21.85 -2.57 -22.77
N ARG A 175 22.54 -3.54 -22.17
CA ARG A 175 21.98 -4.40 -21.11
C ARG A 175 21.50 -3.61 -19.89
N TYR A 176 22.26 -2.60 -19.49
CA TYR A 176 21.89 -1.72 -18.38
C TYR A 176 20.61 -0.94 -18.66
N LEU A 177 20.47 -0.35 -19.85
CA LEU A 177 19.28 0.42 -20.25
C LEU A 177 18.06 -0.48 -20.44
N VAL A 178 18.20 -1.67 -21.02
CA VAL A 178 17.14 -2.68 -21.10
C VAL A 178 16.69 -3.09 -19.71
N GLY A 179 17.59 -3.29 -18.76
CA GLY A 179 17.27 -3.57 -17.35
C GLY A 179 16.51 -2.44 -16.64
N ARG A 180 16.57 -1.21 -17.17
CA ARG A 180 15.79 -0.05 -16.75
C ARG A 180 14.43 0.06 -17.46
N GLY A 181 14.12 -0.92 -18.34
CA GLY A 181 12.85 -1.03 -19.04
C GLY A 181 12.75 -0.22 -20.33
N PHE A 182 13.88 0.33 -20.84
CA PHE A 182 13.89 0.98 -22.15
C PHE A 182 13.87 -0.06 -23.28
N SER A 183 13.19 0.26 -24.38
CA SER A 183 13.16 -0.63 -25.55
C SER A 183 14.47 -0.56 -26.34
N TYR A 184 14.80 -1.65 -27.05
CA TYR A 184 15.95 -1.66 -27.93
C TYR A 184 15.88 -0.57 -29.02
N SER A 185 14.66 -0.31 -29.54
CA SER A 185 14.40 0.73 -30.54
C SER A 185 14.68 2.14 -30.04
N ASP A 186 14.45 2.40 -28.74
CA ASP A 186 14.71 3.70 -28.14
C ASP A 186 16.21 3.89 -27.81
N ILE A 187 16.88 2.79 -27.39
CA ILE A 187 18.26 2.83 -26.94
C ILE A 187 19.23 2.96 -28.13
N LYS A 188 19.00 2.20 -29.22
CA LYS A 188 19.96 2.09 -30.33
C LYS A 188 20.32 3.46 -30.94
N PRO A 189 19.37 4.34 -31.29
CA PRO A 189 19.69 5.66 -31.83
C PRO A 189 20.52 6.51 -30.86
N CYS A 190 20.22 6.46 -29.56
CA CYS A 190 20.93 7.23 -28.55
C CYS A 190 22.41 6.78 -28.37
N LEU A 191 22.67 5.49 -28.52
CA LEU A 191 24.04 4.95 -28.48
C LEU A 191 24.82 5.24 -29.77
N ASP A 192 24.14 5.28 -30.91
CA ASP A 192 24.76 5.61 -32.22
C ASP A 192 25.23 7.07 -32.23
N ASP A 193 24.37 7.98 -31.72
CA ASP A 193 24.70 9.42 -31.61
C ASP A 193 25.81 9.70 -30.59
N SER A 194 25.97 8.85 -29.56
CA SER A 194 26.98 9.03 -28.52
C SER A 194 28.39 8.53 -28.91
N GLY A 195 28.47 7.66 -29.93
CA GLY A 195 29.74 7.12 -30.44
C GLY A 195 30.39 7.96 -31.53
N SER A 196 29.73 9.04 -31.98
CA SER A 196 30.21 9.92 -33.06
C SER A 196 30.91 11.18 -32.57
N LYS A 197 31.22 11.27 -31.29
CA LYS A 197 32.06 12.32 -30.65
C LYS A 197 33.29 11.67 -30.04
#